data_72394c6a1d28332e07b97b2f6a707a6a
#
_entry.id   72394c6a1d28332e07b97b2f6a707a6a
#
_cell.length_a   1.000
_cell.length_b   1.000
_cell.length_c   1.000
_cell.angle_alpha   90.00
_cell.angle_beta   90.00
_cell.angle_gamma   90.00
#
_symmetry.space_group_name_H-M   'P 1'
#
loop_
_entity.id
_entity.type
_entity.pdbx_description
1 polymer ?
#
loop_
_entity_poly.entity_id
_entity_poly.type
_entity_poly.pdbx_seq_one_letter_code
_entity_poly.pdbx_strand_id
1 'polypeptide(L)'
;MHKEAHFSRVGYILAMAGSAIGLGTAWKFPTMVGLGGGFAFILVYLVLCLAIGAAAFLAEALLGRATRRDTVGAIYELAPSAKRAWSIGGFFVFVSIMIVPFYLVVVGWIFYYAMLCMSQLPTDPVSAKEAFGYLASNNIFGVSMGFLIVFALSIYTILKGVKKGIEKLNLVLMPSLFILLIALVSYPAIFGNFTGAVSFLFTPDLSKVLDADLLLKALGLAMFSMSLGMGTVCTYAANTDKFTNLFSSVFYIIVLNTMVGILMGLVVFSFIPIENASEGPGLIFVSLASLFGSMGVAGQIIGFAFFMALIFAGITSAISIIEPTALFLMNNVKVERPKAVAYCAVFIFVVGFICILSYYKPSAEVFTFFGKSFFDLLDYITSIILMPLGALFFCVFVGWVVPKSTLAENLKHQMPKGVFEIWVWVIRIIVPAAIISVGVYNFL
;
A
#
# COMPACT_ATOMS: atom_id res chain seq x y z
N MET A 1 1.27 29.24 -12.93
CA MET A 1 0.83 27.95 -12.38
C MET A 1 0.02 27.22 -13.44
N HIS A 2 0.57 26.19 -14.09
CA HIS A 2 -0.22 25.29 -14.91
C HIS A 2 -1.23 24.57 -13.98
N LYS A 3 -2.54 24.86 -14.17
CA LYS A 3 -3.59 24.06 -13.52
C LYS A 3 -3.48 22.64 -14.08
N GLU A 4 -2.91 21.73 -13.32
CA GLU A 4 -3.01 20.32 -13.66
C GLU A 4 -4.48 19.91 -13.68
N ALA A 5 -4.87 19.07 -14.65
CA ALA A 5 -6.23 18.61 -14.75
C ALA A 5 -6.55 17.67 -13.57
N HIS A 6 -7.64 17.94 -12.87
CA HIS A 6 -8.11 17.15 -11.73
C HIS A 6 -8.51 15.73 -12.12
N PHE A 7 -8.43 14.79 -11.16
CA PHE A 7 -9.03 13.46 -11.28
C PHE A 7 -10.52 13.54 -11.59
N SER A 8 -11.01 12.64 -12.43
CA SER A 8 -12.44 12.32 -12.46
C SER A 8 -12.83 11.58 -11.16
N ARG A 9 -14.12 11.50 -10.81
CA ARG A 9 -14.58 10.77 -9.62
C ARG A 9 -14.14 9.30 -9.64
N VAL A 10 -14.32 8.62 -10.77
CA VAL A 10 -13.89 7.21 -10.94
C VAL A 10 -12.37 7.11 -10.91
N GLY A 11 -11.68 8.02 -11.60
CA GLY A 11 -10.22 8.08 -11.60
C GLY A 11 -9.62 8.26 -10.21
N TYR A 12 -10.21 9.12 -9.37
CA TYR A 12 -9.81 9.29 -7.97
C TYR A 12 -9.98 8.00 -7.16
N ILE A 13 -11.16 7.36 -7.25
CA ILE A 13 -11.45 6.12 -6.53
C ILE A 13 -10.47 5.02 -6.94
N LEU A 14 -10.26 4.81 -8.25
CA LEU A 14 -9.35 3.78 -8.75
C LEU A 14 -7.89 4.09 -8.47
N ALA A 15 -7.47 5.36 -8.53
CA ALA A 15 -6.11 5.76 -8.19
C ALA A 15 -5.83 5.58 -6.69
N MET A 16 -6.78 5.93 -5.82
CA MET A 16 -6.66 5.70 -4.39
C MET A 16 -6.77 4.21 -4.03
N ALA A 17 -7.66 3.47 -4.69
CA ALA A 17 -7.70 2.01 -4.55
C ALA A 17 -6.38 1.37 -5.00
N GLY A 18 -5.79 1.81 -6.12
CA GLY A 18 -4.47 1.37 -6.58
C GLY A 18 -3.34 1.71 -5.62
N SER A 19 -3.44 2.83 -4.89
CA SER A 19 -2.54 3.15 -3.80
C SER A 19 -2.70 2.19 -2.61
N ALA A 20 -3.94 1.89 -2.26
CA ALA A 20 -4.29 1.01 -1.15
C ALA A 20 -3.99 -0.47 -1.46
N ILE A 21 -4.29 -0.91 -2.68
CA ILE A 21 -4.08 -2.27 -3.17
C ILE A 21 -2.63 -2.43 -3.65
N GLY A 22 -1.71 -2.44 -2.71
CA GLY A 22 -0.30 -2.69 -2.95
C GLY A 22 0.11 -4.11 -2.54
N LEU A 23 1.41 -4.31 -2.43
CA LEU A 23 1.98 -5.57 -1.95
C LEU A 23 1.49 -5.93 -0.54
N GLY A 24 1.17 -4.93 0.30
CA GLY A 24 0.58 -5.15 1.62
C GLY A 24 -0.72 -5.94 1.56
N THR A 25 -1.62 -5.62 0.64
CA THR A 25 -2.87 -6.36 0.43
C THR A 25 -2.62 -7.70 -0.27
N ALA A 26 -1.62 -7.75 -1.16
CA ALA A 26 -1.36 -8.93 -1.96
C ALA A 26 -0.77 -10.11 -1.17
N TRP A 27 0.10 -9.86 -0.18
CA TRP A 27 0.68 -10.95 0.62
C TRP A 27 0.45 -10.84 2.13
N LYS A 28 0.52 -9.60 2.71
CA LYS A 28 0.32 -9.46 4.16
C LYS A 28 -1.12 -9.84 4.55
N PHE A 29 -2.11 -9.48 3.73
CA PHE A 29 -3.50 -9.81 4.03
C PHE A 29 -3.73 -11.33 4.06
N PRO A 30 -3.41 -12.14 3.01
CA PRO A 30 -3.56 -13.60 3.10
C PRO A 30 -2.78 -14.21 4.27
N THR A 31 -1.53 -13.79 4.51
CA THR A 31 -0.74 -14.27 5.65
C THR A 31 -1.44 -14.00 6.98
N MET A 32 -1.91 -12.78 7.19
CA MET A 32 -2.61 -12.40 8.43
C MET A 32 -3.95 -13.10 8.58
N VAL A 33 -4.67 -13.34 7.48
CA VAL A 33 -5.92 -14.14 7.48
C VAL A 33 -5.64 -15.57 7.90
N GLY A 34 -4.55 -16.18 7.39
CA GLY A 34 -4.12 -17.52 7.77
C GLY A 34 -3.83 -17.64 9.26
N LEU A 35 -3.03 -16.74 9.81
CA LEU A 35 -2.66 -16.70 11.23
C LEU A 35 -3.84 -16.31 12.15
N GLY A 36 -4.72 -15.44 11.67
CA GLY A 36 -5.82 -14.86 12.44
C GLY A 36 -7.11 -15.67 12.44
N GLY A 37 -7.13 -16.88 11.84
CA GLY A 37 -8.32 -17.76 11.86
C GLY A 37 -9.38 -17.38 10.81
N GLY A 38 -8.96 -16.99 9.61
CA GLY A 38 -9.83 -16.82 8.45
C GLY A 38 -10.88 -15.72 8.64
N PHE A 39 -12.15 -16.12 8.83
CA PHE A 39 -13.27 -15.20 8.96
C PHE A 39 -13.11 -14.15 10.08
N ALA A 40 -12.59 -14.56 11.24
CA ALA A 40 -12.40 -13.65 12.38
C ALA A 40 -11.51 -12.46 11.98
N PHE A 41 -10.39 -12.73 11.33
CA PHE A 41 -9.48 -11.67 10.88
C PHE A 41 -10.14 -10.75 9.83
N ILE A 42 -10.82 -11.32 8.83
CA ILE A 42 -11.49 -10.52 7.77
C ILE A 42 -12.53 -9.59 8.38
N LEU A 43 -13.35 -10.09 9.32
CA LEU A 43 -14.37 -9.30 10.00
C LEU A 43 -13.74 -8.14 10.79
N VAL A 44 -12.74 -8.46 11.64
CA VAL A 44 -12.05 -7.46 12.45
C VAL A 44 -11.36 -6.41 11.57
N TYR A 45 -10.64 -6.85 10.54
CA TYR A 45 -9.99 -5.95 9.59
C TYR A 45 -10.98 -5.01 8.92
N LEU A 46 -12.11 -5.52 8.42
CA LEU A 46 -13.13 -4.70 7.76
C LEU A 46 -13.74 -3.67 8.72
N VAL A 47 -14.06 -4.09 9.96
CA VAL A 47 -14.59 -3.19 10.99
C VAL A 47 -13.57 -2.10 11.32
N LEU A 48 -12.29 -2.44 11.47
CA LEU A 48 -11.23 -1.47 11.77
C LEU A 48 -10.97 -0.53 10.58
N CYS A 49 -11.01 -1.04 9.34
CA CYS A 49 -10.94 -0.18 8.15
C CYS A 49 -12.08 0.83 8.09
N LEU A 50 -13.32 0.41 8.40
CA LEU A 50 -14.50 1.28 8.37
C LEU A 50 -14.54 2.27 9.54
N ALA A 51 -14.20 1.82 10.75
CA ALA A 51 -14.29 2.65 11.96
C ALA A 51 -13.09 3.59 12.13
N ILE A 52 -11.87 3.08 11.96
CA ILE A 52 -10.63 3.79 12.24
C ILE A 52 -9.97 4.26 10.95
N GLY A 53 -9.77 3.36 10.01
CA GLY A 53 -9.12 3.64 8.73
C GLY A 53 -9.84 4.72 7.92
N ALA A 54 -11.17 4.62 7.77
CA ALA A 54 -11.96 5.63 7.07
C ALA A 54 -11.91 7.00 7.76
N ALA A 55 -11.92 7.03 9.10
CA ALA A 55 -11.86 8.28 9.83
C ALA A 55 -10.51 8.98 9.65
N ALA A 56 -9.40 8.24 9.74
CA ALA A 56 -8.06 8.76 9.49
C ALA A 56 -7.87 9.19 8.03
N PHE A 57 -8.39 8.39 7.08
CA PHE A 57 -8.36 8.73 5.65
C PHE A 57 -9.06 10.06 5.37
N LEU A 58 -10.25 10.26 5.91
CA LEU A 58 -11.00 11.51 5.74
C LEU A 58 -10.29 12.70 6.39
N ALA A 59 -9.60 12.50 7.51
CA ALA A 59 -8.80 13.54 8.13
C ALA A 59 -7.63 13.97 7.23
N GLU A 60 -6.88 13.02 6.68
CA GLU A 60 -5.79 13.32 5.75
C GLU A 60 -6.32 13.89 4.41
N ALA A 61 -7.42 13.36 3.87
CA ALA A 61 -8.05 13.85 2.64
C ALA A 61 -8.55 15.30 2.77
N LEU A 62 -9.05 15.68 3.94
CA LEU A 62 -9.52 17.04 4.21
C LEU A 62 -8.41 18.07 4.02
N LEU A 63 -7.17 17.76 4.43
CA LEU A 63 -6.03 18.67 4.27
C LEU A 63 -5.86 19.09 2.81
N GLY A 64 -5.79 18.13 1.91
CA GLY A 64 -5.63 18.40 0.48
C GLY A 64 -6.88 19.02 -0.15
N ARG A 65 -8.07 18.52 0.23
CA ARG A 65 -9.34 19.02 -0.30
C ARG A 65 -9.59 20.47 0.01
N ALA A 66 -9.36 20.89 1.27
CA ALA A 66 -9.62 22.23 1.74
C ALA A 66 -8.66 23.27 1.14
N THR A 67 -7.41 22.90 0.91
CA THR A 67 -6.35 23.84 0.53
C THR A 67 -5.87 23.74 -0.91
N ARG A 68 -6.09 22.59 -1.56
CA ARG A 68 -5.54 22.30 -2.90
C ARG A 68 -4.00 22.38 -2.95
N ARG A 69 -3.34 22.10 -1.83
CA ARG A 69 -1.89 22.14 -1.69
C ARG A 69 -1.31 20.78 -1.32
N ASP A 70 -0.01 20.68 -1.39
CA ASP A 70 0.75 19.60 -0.76
C ASP A 70 0.58 19.61 0.76
N THR A 71 1.01 18.55 1.43
CA THR A 71 0.77 18.34 2.87
C THR A 71 1.35 19.45 3.74
N VAL A 72 2.57 19.94 3.44
CA VAL A 72 3.21 21.02 4.21
C VAL A 72 2.45 22.33 4.04
N GLY A 73 2.12 22.68 2.80
CA GLY A 73 1.34 23.87 2.49
C GLY A 73 -0.08 23.82 3.05
N ALA A 74 -0.71 22.65 3.05
CA ALA A 74 -2.04 22.42 3.61
C ALA A 74 -2.06 22.66 5.13
N ILE A 75 -1.11 22.10 5.86
CA ILE A 75 -1.00 22.29 7.32
C ILE A 75 -0.70 23.74 7.65
N TYR A 76 0.21 24.38 6.91
CA TYR A 76 0.52 25.79 7.09
C TYR A 76 -0.72 26.69 6.92
N GLU A 77 -1.57 26.41 5.93
CA GLU A 77 -2.75 27.20 5.63
C GLU A 77 -3.86 26.99 6.68
N LEU A 78 -4.10 25.75 7.09
CA LEU A 78 -5.18 25.38 8.02
C LEU A 78 -4.87 25.65 9.50
N ALA A 79 -3.62 25.79 9.88
CA ALA A 79 -3.25 26.10 11.25
C ALA A 79 -3.68 27.53 11.63
N PRO A 80 -4.50 27.71 12.68
CA PRO A 80 -4.95 29.04 13.12
C PRO A 80 -3.83 29.86 13.75
N SER A 81 -2.88 29.20 14.41
CA SER A 81 -1.71 29.79 15.05
C SER A 81 -0.50 28.89 14.90
N ALA A 82 0.70 29.38 15.24
CA ALA A 82 1.96 28.62 15.19
C ALA A 82 2.18 27.87 13.85
N LYS A 83 1.77 28.47 12.74
CA LYS A 83 1.72 27.86 11.40
C LYS A 83 3.02 27.16 11.00
N ARG A 84 4.18 27.79 11.24
CA ARG A 84 5.50 27.21 10.92
C ARG A 84 5.80 25.98 11.76
N ALA A 85 5.45 25.98 13.04
CA ALA A 85 5.69 24.83 13.92
C ALA A 85 4.83 23.63 13.50
N TRP A 86 3.54 23.86 13.22
CA TRP A 86 2.67 22.77 12.73
C TRP A 86 3.08 22.25 11.37
N SER A 87 3.55 23.10 10.46
CA SER A 87 3.96 22.66 9.11
C SER A 87 5.16 21.71 9.10
N ILE A 88 5.94 21.62 10.19
CA ILE A 88 7.01 20.63 10.35
C ILE A 88 6.44 19.21 10.23
N GLY A 89 5.26 18.95 10.79
CA GLY A 89 4.60 17.64 10.62
C GLY A 89 4.16 17.33 9.20
N GLY A 90 4.08 18.32 8.32
CA GLY A 90 3.84 18.09 6.89
C GLY A 90 4.98 17.37 6.20
N PHE A 91 6.18 17.36 6.78
CA PHE A 91 7.35 16.63 6.25
C PHE A 91 7.20 15.11 6.33
N PHE A 92 6.17 14.57 7.00
CA PHE A 92 5.80 13.17 6.83
C PHE A 92 5.51 12.79 5.36
N VAL A 93 5.29 13.77 4.47
CA VAL A 93 5.24 13.54 3.02
C VAL A 93 6.47 12.84 2.48
N PHE A 94 7.65 13.02 3.07
CA PHE A 94 8.88 12.36 2.64
C PHE A 94 8.95 10.88 3.03
N VAL A 95 8.10 10.41 3.94
CA VAL A 95 7.96 8.96 4.21
C VAL A 95 7.57 8.22 2.94
N SER A 96 6.72 8.83 2.11
CA SER A 96 6.30 8.27 0.83
C SER A 96 7.50 7.96 -0.07
N ILE A 97 8.40 8.92 -0.29
CA ILE A 97 9.56 8.71 -1.17
C ILE A 97 10.62 7.78 -0.56
N MET A 98 10.68 7.64 0.75
CA MET A 98 11.58 6.70 1.42
C MET A 98 11.13 5.23 1.26
N ILE A 99 9.83 5.00 1.10
CA ILE A 99 9.25 3.66 0.88
C ILE A 99 9.56 3.17 -0.55
N VAL A 100 9.48 4.04 -1.56
CA VAL A 100 9.57 3.66 -2.97
C VAL A 100 10.81 2.84 -3.34
N PRO A 101 12.02 3.17 -2.87
CA PRO A 101 13.24 2.45 -3.23
C PRO A 101 13.15 0.94 -2.97
N PHE A 102 12.90 0.55 -1.73
CA PHE A 102 12.80 -0.88 -1.38
C PHE A 102 11.54 -1.53 -1.95
N TYR A 103 10.44 -0.79 -2.05
CA TYR A 103 9.20 -1.26 -2.65
C TYR A 103 9.38 -1.65 -4.11
N LEU A 104 10.09 -0.84 -4.91
CA LEU A 104 10.40 -1.16 -6.31
C LEU A 104 11.38 -2.32 -6.46
N VAL A 105 12.28 -2.55 -5.49
CA VAL A 105 13.13 -3.75 -5.49
C VAL A 105 12.26 -5.00 -5.39
N VAL A 106 11.26 -5.01 -4.50
CA VAL A 106 10.33 -6.12 -4.35
C VAL A 106 9.48 -6.32 -5.62
N VAL A 107 8.95 -5.24 -6.21
CA VAL A 107 8.23 -5.35 -7.50
C VAL A 107 9.17 -5.86 -8.61
N GLY A 108 10.45 -5.53 -8.55
CA GLY A 108 11.48 -6.06 -9.43
C GLY A 108 11.68 -7.58 -9.27
N TRP A 109 11.66 -8.11 -8.04
CA TRP A 109 11.66 -9.56 -7.80
C TRP A 109 10.41 -10.23 -8.40
N ILE A 110 9.24 -9.62 -8.23
CA ILE A 110 7.99 -10.10 -8.81
C ILE A 110 8.09 -10.14 -10.34
N PHE A 111 8.65 -9.09 -10.95
CA PHE A 111 8.89 -9.04 -12.39
C PHE A 111 9.83 -10.17 -12.86
N TYR A 112 10.91 -10.41 -12.13
CA TYR A 112 11.82 -11.51 -12.43
C TYR A 112 11.11 -12.87 -12.39
N TYR A 113 10.27 -13.12 -11.38
CA TYR A 113 9.50 -14.36 -11.28
C TYR A 113 8.42 -14.48 -12.38
N ALA A 114 7.82 -13.37 -12.82
CA ALA A 114 6.95 -13.39 -13.99
C ALA A 114 7.70 -13.86 -15.25
N MET A 115 8.95 -13.43 -15.45
CA MET A 115 9.80 -13.89 -16.55
C MET A 115 10.22 -15.36 -16.35
N LEU A 116 10.50 -15.76 -15.11
CA LEU A 116 10.87 -17.15 -14.79
C LEU A 116 9.73 -18.14 -15.11
N CYS A 117 8.46 -17.72 -15.01
CA CYS A 117 7.31 -18.53 -15.43
C CYS A 117 7.35 -18.91 -16.94
N MET A 118 8.03 -18.11 -17.77
CA MET A 118 8.18 -18.40 -19.20
C MET A 118 9.25 -19.48 -19.49
N SER A 119 10.03 -19.88 -18.48
CA SER A 119 11.05 -20.92 -18.57
C SER A 119 10.70 -22.09 -17.64
N GLN A 120 11.22 -22.11 -16.44
CA GLN A 120 10.96 -23.16 -15.46
C GLN A 120 10.98 -22.59 -14.03
N LEU A 121 9.86 -22.77 -13.31
CA LEU A 121 9.77 -22.49 -11.88
C LEU A 121 10.34 -23.64 -11.05
N PRO A 122 10.84 -23.38 -9.84
CA PRO A 122 11.16 -24.43 -8.87
C PRO A 122 9.93 -25.28 -8.56
N THR A 123 10.11 -26.61 -8.44
CA THR A 123 9.01 -27.55 -8.28
C THR A 123 8.74 -27.99 -6.84
N ASP A 124 9.62 -27.63 -5.91
CA ASP A 124 9.50 -27.95 -4.50
C ASP A 124 9.91 -26.76 -3.62
N PRO A 125 9.46 -26.69 -2.35
CA PRO A 125 9.74 -25.55 -1.46
C PRO A 125 11.23 -25.33 -1.14
N VAL A 126 12.05 -26.39 -1.15
CA VAL A 126 13.49 -26.26 -0.84
C VAL A 126 14.20 -25.57 -1.99
N SER A 127 14.02 -26.07 -3.22
CA SER A 127 14.58 -25.45 -4.42
C SER A 127 14.03 -24.03 -4.65
N ALA A 128 12.76 -23.76 -4.30
CA ALA A 128 12.19 -22.43 -4.37
C ALA A 128 12.84 -21.44 -3.36
N LYS A 129 13.12 -21.90 -2.14
CA LYS A 129 13.82 -21.09 -1.14
C LYS A 129 15.26 -20.79 -1.58
N GLU A 130 15.95 -21.77 -2.12
CA GLU A 130 17.30 -21.59 -2.68
C GLU A 130 17.29 -20.65 -3.87
N ALA A 131 16.35 -20.79 -4.80
CA ALA A 131 16.21 -19.93 -5.97
C ALA A 131 15.92 -18.47 -5.58
N PHE A 132 15.04 -18.23 -4.60
CA PHE A 132 14.76 -16.89 -4.10
C PHE A 132 15.97 -16.31 -3.35
N GLY A 133 16.62 -17.11 -2.49
CA GLY A 133 17.86 -16.72 -1.83
C GLY A 133 18.96 -16.36 -2.83
N TYR A 134 19.12 -17.17 -3.90
CA TYR A 134 20.07 -16.88 -4.97
C TYR A 134 19.73 -15.59 -5.72
N LEU A 135 18.46 -15.36 -6.07
CA LEU A 135 18.03 -14.12 -6.72
C LEU A 135 18.39 -12.91 -5.86
N ALA A 136 18.00 -12.92 -4.59
CA ALA A 136 18.20 -11.76 -3.71
C ALA A 136 19.68 -11.49 -3.40
N SER A 137 20.49 -12.55 -3.21
CA SER A 137 21.86 -12.41 -2.67
C SER A 137 22.99 -12.59 -3.68
N ASN A 138 22.75 -13.22 -4.84
CA ASN A 138 23.80 -13.53 -5.81
C ASN A 138 23.51 -13.02 -7.23
N ASN A 139 22.25 -12.81 -7.60
CA ASN A 139 21.86 -12.40 -8.94
C ASN A 139 21.58 -10.90 -9.03
N ILE A 140 22.60 -10.07 -8.82
CA ILE A 140 22.48 -8.61 -8.89
C ILE A 140 21.93 -8.13 -10.23
N PHE A 141 22.25 -8.80 -11.34
CA PHE A 141 21.78 -8.43 -12.67
C PHE A 141 20.27 -8.62 -12.79
N GLY A 142 19.74 -9.79 -12.37
CA GLY A 142 18.30 -10.09 -12.43
C GLY A 142 17.48 -9.13 -11.57
N VAL A 143 17.93 -8.86 -10.32
CA VAL A 143 17.28 -7.90 -9.44
C VAL A 143 17.33 -6.48 -10.00
N SER A 144 18.51 -6.04 -10.47
CA SER A 144 18.67 -4.68 -11.03
C SER A 144 17.84 -4.47 -12.29
N MET A 145 17.77 -5.47 -13.18
CA MET A 145 16.96 -5.39 -14.39
C MET A 145 15.47 -5.24 -14.05
N GLY A 146 14.95 -6.08 -13.16
CA GLY A 146 13.56 -6.00 -12.70
C GLY A 146 13.26 -4.64 -12.06
N PHE A 147 14.13 -4.18 -11.14
CA PHE A 147 14.03 -2.86 -10.52
C PHE A 147 13.99 -1.74 -11.56
N LEU A 148 14.92 -1.73 -12.52
CA LEU A 148 15.02 -0.67 -13.53
C LEU A 148 13.80 -0.59 -14.44
N ILE A 149 13.20 -1.73 -14.81
CA ILE A 149 12.00 -1.76 -15.66
C ILE A 149 10.82 -1.13 -14.92
N VAL A 150 10.55 -1.56 -13.67
CA VAL A 150 9.42 -1.03 -12.91
C VAL A 150 9.66 0.42 -12.47
N PHE A 151 10.91 0.79 -12.17
CA PHE A 151 11.33 2.16 -11.92
C PHE A 151 11.07 3.07 -13.13
N ALA A 152 11.56 2.70 -14.33
CA ALA A 152 11.38 3.49 -15.54
C ALA A 152 9.89 3.69 -15.88
N LEU A 153 9.07 2.65 -15.74
CA LEU A 153 7.62 2.73 -15.97
C LEU A 153 6.94 3.66 -14.96
N SER A 154 7.33 3.59 -13.70
CA SER A 154 6.79 4.44 -12.63
C SER A 154 7.15 5.92 -12.89
N ILE A 155 8.42 6.23 -13.15
CA ILE A 155 8.89 7.58 -13.43
C ILE A 155 8.23 8.15 -14.71
N TYR A 156 8.14 7.35 -15.78
CA TYR A 156 7.46 7.77 -17.00
C TYR A 156 5.99 8.14 -16.75
N THR A 157 5.30 7.37 -15.89
CA THR A 157 3.91 7.62 -15.56
C THR A 157 3.74 8.94 -14.79
N ILE A 158 4.59 9.17 -13.77
CA ILE A 158 4.56 10.41 -12.97
C ILE A 158 4.91 11.64 -13.82
N LEU A 159 5.83 11.53 -14.77
CA LEU A 159 6.15 12.62 -15.70
C LEU A 159 4.93 13.11 -16.48
N LYS A 160 3.98 12.21 -16.79
CA LYS A 160 2.74 12.56 -17.51
C LYS A 160 1.69 13.27 -16.65
N GLY A 161 1.92 13.36 -15.33
CA GLY A 161 1.05 14.03 -14.38
C GLY A 161 -0.17 13.21 -13.97
N VAL A 162 -1.02 13.85 -13.16
CA VAL A 162 -2.13 13.18 -12.47
C VAL A 162 -3.13 12.57 -13.46
N LYS A 163 -3.67 13.33 -14.39
CA LYS A 163 -4.75 12.86 -15.29
C LYS A 163 -4.26 11.96 -16.40
N LYS A 164 -3.20 12.38 -17.12
CA LYS A 164 -2.68 11.64 -18.29
C LYS A 164 -1.78 10.48 -17.94
N GLY A 165 -1.18 10.49 -16.75
CA GLY A 165 -0.31 9.45 -16.23
C GLY A 165 -1.05 8.57 -15.21
N ILE A 166 -1.20 9.05 -13.98
CA ILE A 166 -1.71 8.27 -12.85
C ILE A 166 -3.13 7.75 -13.10
N GLU A 167 -4.08 8.63 -13.43
CA GLU A 167 -5.46 8.25 -13.66
C GLU A 167 -5.58 7.26 -14.82
N LYS A 168 -4.97 7.58 -15.98
CA LYS A 168 -5.07 6.72 -17.16
C LYS A 168 -4.49 5.32 -16.90
N LEU A 169 -3.38 5.23 -16.18
CA LEU A 169 -2.79 3.94 -15.87
C LEU A 169 -3.67 3.14 -14.90
N ASN A 170 -4.21 3.77 -13.85
CA ASN A 170 -5.10 3.10 -12.90
C ASN A 170 -6.43 2.66 -13.54
N LEU A 171 -6.98 3.42 -14.48
CA LEU A 171 -8.17 3.03 -15.25
C LEU A 171 -7.98 1.75 -16.07
N VAL A 172 -6.73 1.38 -16.40
CA VAL A 172 -6.40 0.15 -17.11
C VAL A 172 -5.96 -0.95 -16.13
N LEU A 173 -4.97 -0.66 -15.27
CA LEU A 173 -4.36 -1.69 -14.44
C LEU A 173 -5.29 -2.21 -13.33
N MET A 174 -6.14 -1.35 -12.75
CA MET A 174 -7.04 -1.78 -11.67
C MET A 174 -8.13 -2.76 -12.17
N PRO A 175 -8.90 -2.48 -13.24
CA PRO A 175 -9.80 -3.48 -13.79
C PRO A 175 -9.08 -4.75 -14.26
N SER A 176 -7.89 -4.62 -14.87
CA SER A 176 -7.09 -5.78 -15.30
C SER A 176 -6.66 -6.65 -14.12
N LEU A 177 -6.28 -6.05 -12.99
CA LEU A 177 -6.00 -6.76 -11.75
C LEU A 177 -7.21 -7.60 -11.30
N PHE A 178 -8.40 -7.01 -11.25
CA PHE A 178 -9.62 -7.74 -10.87
C PHE A 178 -9.93 -8.90 -11.83
N ILE A 179 -9.82 -8.66 -13.14
CA ILE A 179 -10.03 -9.72 -14.16
C ILE A 179 -9.04 -10.85 -13.95
N LEU A 180 -7.75 -10.55 -13.75
CA LEU A 180 -6.73 -11.56 -13.50
C LEU A 180 -7.00 -12.34 -12.21
N LEU A 181 -7.38 -11.67 -11.11
CA LEU A 181 -7.68 -12.36 -9.85
C LEU A 181 -8.92 -13.26 -9.96
N ILE A 182 -9.97 -12.82 -10.65
CA ILE A 182 -11.16 -13.64 -10.90
C ILE A 182 -10.79 -14.86 -11.75
N ALA A 183 -9.99 -14.67 -12.80
CA ALA A 183 -9.50 -15.77 -13.63
C ALA A 183 -8.62 -16.74 -12.82
N LEU A 184 -7.76 -16.23 -11.93
CA LEU A 184 -6.93 -17.04 -11.04
C LEU A 184 -7.75 -17.86 -10.05
N VAL A 185 -8.85 -17.31 -9.51
CA VAL A 185 -9.78 -18.03 -8.62
C VAL A 185 -10.56 -19.10 -9.38
N SER A 186 -10.87 -18.91 -10.65
CA SER A 186 -11.64 -19.88 -11.45
C SER A 186 -10.93 -21.22 -11.65
N TYR A 187 -9.60 -21.21 -11.73
CA TYR A 187 -8.83 -22.45 -11.90
C TYR A 187 -8.93 -23.38 -10.69
N PRO A 188 -8.63 -22.97 -9.44
CA PRO A 188 -8.79 -23.84 -8.29
C PRO A 188 -10.26 -24.15 -7.96
N ALA A 189 -11.22 -23.39 -8.48
CA ALA A 189 -12.63 -23.73 -8.38
C ALA A 189 -12.96 -25.03 -9.13
N ILE A 190 -12.17 -25.38 -10.16
CA ILE A 190 -12.35 -26.60 -10.97
C ILE A 190 -11.38 -27.70 -10.52
N PHE A 191 -10.12 -27.37 -10.22
CA PHE A 191 -9.02 -28.33 -10.04
C PHE A 191 -8.37 -28.28 -8.65
N GLY A 192 -8.79 -27.40 -7.75
CA GLY A 192 -8.20 -27.19 -6.44
C GLY A 192 -9.17 -27.39 -5.27
N ASN A 193 -8.74 -27.01 -4.06
CA ASN A 193 -9.57 -27.05 -2.85
C ASN A 193 -10.31 -25.72 -2.62
N PHE A 194 -11.06 -25.27 -3.61
CA PHE A 194 -11.81 -24.02 -3.52
C PHE A 194 -12.85 -24.03 -2.40
N THR A 195 -13.56 -25.15 -2.22
CA THR A 195 -14.57 -25.30 -1.14
C THR A 195 -13.92 -25.16 0.24
N GLY A 196 -12.73 -25.74 0.43
CA GLY A 196 -11.96 -25.57 1.67
C GLY A 196 -11.56 -24.12 1.92
N ALA A 197 -11.08 -23.43 0.88
CA ALA A 197 -10.73 -22.01 0.98
C ALA A 197 -11.94 -21.12 1.30
N VAL A 198 -13.08 -21.35 0.64
CA VAL A 198 -14.34 -20.64 0.93
C VAL A 198 -14.81 -20.92 2.35
N SER A 199 -14.80 -22.17 2.78
CA SER A 199 -15.14 -22.54 4.15
C SER A 199 -14.28 -21.81 5.16
N PHE A 200 -12.96 -21.81 4.97
CA PHE A 200 -12.01 -21.14 5.86
C PHE A 200 -12.22 -19.62 5.94
N LEU A 201 -12.45 -18.97 4.81
CA LEU A 201 -12.60 -17.51 4.75
C LEU A 201 -13.99 -17.01 5.19
N PHE A 202 -15.02 -17.82 5.02
CA PHE A 202 -16.41 -17.35 5.20
C PHE A 202 -17.21 -18.11 6.23
N THR A 203 -16.72 -19.22 6.80
CA THR A 203 -17.42 -19.85 7.94
C THR A 203 -17.24 -18.99 9.18
N PRO A 204 -18.35 -18.51 9.79
CA PRO A 204 -18.28 -17.64 10.94
C PRO A 204 -17.61 -18.35 12.14
N ASP A 205 -16.41 -17.93 12.48
CA ASP A 205 -15.73 -18.27 13.75
C ASP A 205 -15.39 -16.96 14.45
N LEU A 206 -16.05 -16.74 15.59
CA LEU A 206 -15.87 -15.52 16.40
C LEU A 206 -14.95 -15.75 17.60
N SER A 207 -14.35 -16.93 17.75
CA SER A 207 -13.55 -17.29 18.92
C SER A 207 -12.33 -16.38 19.13
N LYS A 208 -11.74 -15.86 18.02
CA LYS A 208 -10.55 -15.01 18.03
C LYS A 208 -10.83 -13.51 17.84
N VAL A 209 -12.06 -13.08 17.66
CA VAL A 209 -12.40 -11.68 17.33
C VAL A 209 -11.97 -10.68 18.42
N LEU A 210 -11.91 -11.11 19.68
CA LEU A 210 -11.46 -10.30 20.81
C LEU A 210 -10.01 -10.58 21.22
N ASP A 211 -9.25 -11.36 20.42
CA ASP A 211 -7.83 -11.58 20.66
C ASP A 211 -7.06 -10.28 20.44
N ALA A 212 -6.30 -9.86 21.43
CA ALA A 212 -5.57 -8.59 21.38
C ALA A 212 -4.49 -8.56 20.29
N ASP A 213 -3.79 -9.67 20.07
CA ASP A 213 -2.77 -9.81 19.04
C ASP A 213 -3.41 -9.68 17.64
N LEU A 214 -4.56 -10.37 17.42
CA LEU A 214 -5.31 -10.26 16.18
C LEU A 214 -5.81 -8.84 15.93
N LEU A 215 -6.38 -8.18 16.93
CA LEU A 215 -6.88 -6.81 16.84
C LEU A 215 -5.77 -5.83 16.46
N LEU A 216 -4.59 -5.92 17.09
CA LEU A 216 -3.47 -5.02 16.83
C LEU A 216 -2.83 -5.26 15.46
N LYS A 217 -2.68 -6.53 15.05
CA LYS A 217 -2.22 -6.89 13.70
C LYS A 217 -3.18 -6.43 12.62
N ALA A 218 -4.50 -6.65 12.81
CA ALA A 218 -5.51 -6.20 11.86
C ALA A 218 -5.57 -4.67 11.76
N LEU A 219 -5.42 -3.95 12.88
CA LEU A 219 -5.35 -2.49 12.90
C LEU A 219 -4.11 -1.96 12.17
N GLY A 220 -2.93 -2.54 12.43
CA GLY A 220 -1.71 -2.19 11.74
C GLY A 220 -1.83 -2.39 10.22
N LEU A 221 -2.40 -3.54 9.81
CA LEU A 221 -2.66 -3.80 8.40
C LEU A 221 -3.69 -2.82 7.79
N ALA A 222 -4.76 -2.48 8.51
CA ALA A 222 -5.77 -1.53 8.06
C ALA A 222 -5.17 -0.13 7.81
N MET A 223 -4.30 0.34 8.69
CA MET A 223 -3.59 1.62 8.53
C MET A 223 -2.64 1.60 7.33
N PHE A 224 -1.86 0.53 7.22
CA PHE A 224 -0.89 0.36 6.13
C PHE A 224 -1.57 0.25 4.76
N SER A 225 -2.60 -0.61 4.65
CA SER A 225 -3.30 -0.86 3.39
C SER A 225 -4.11 0.34 2.88
N MET A 226 -4.38 1.33 3.70
CA MET A 226 -5.05 2.57 3.28
C MET A 226 -4.08 3.71 2.94
N SER A 227 -2.78 3.45 2.92
CA SER A 227 -1.71 4.43 2.59
C SER A 227 -1.75 5.68 3.46
N LEU A 228 -2.01 5.52 4.77
CA LEU A 228 -2.15 6.63 5.72
C LEU A 228 -0.81 7.10 6.25
N GLY A 229 -0.73 8.38 6.62
CA GLY A 229 0.41 8.95 7.34
C GLY A 229 1.59 9.39 6.48
N MET A 230 1.49 9.32 5.16
CA MET A 230 2.58 9.69 4.25
C MET A 230 2.19 10.77 3.22
N GLY A 231 1.06 11.44 3.41
CA GLY A 231 0.62 12.54 2.55
C GLY A 231 0.02 12.12 1.21
N THR A 232 -0.08 10.83 0.92
CA THR A 232 -0.64 10.33 -0.35
C THR A 232 -2.12 10.67 -0.48
N VAL A 233 -2.89 10.44 0.58
CA VAL A 233 -4.32 10.74 0.62
C VAL A 233 -4.57 12.25 0.48
N CYS A 234 -3.78 13.06 1.17
CA CYS A 234 -3.80 14.52 1.06
C CYS A 234 -3.53 14.96 -0.39
N THR A 235 -2.45 14.47 -0.99
CA THR A 235 -2.04 14.81 -2.35
C THR A 235 -3.11 14.48 -3.39
N TYR A 236 -3.71 13.31 -3.29
CA TYR A 236 -4.75 12.90 -4.23
C TYR A 236 -6.05 13.67 -4.02
N ALA A 237 -6.43 13.93 -2.76
CA ALA A 237 -7.59 14.77 -2.44
C ALA A 237 -7.41 16.22 -2.89
N ALA A 238 -6.18 16.75 -2.88
CA ALA A 238 -5.89 18.08 -3.44
C ALA A 238 -6.17 18.18 -4.94
N ASN A 239 -6.01 17.07 -5.66
CA ASN A 239 -6.22 16.97 -7.11
C ASN A 239 -7.61 16.43 -7.51
N THR A 240 -8.57 16.33 -6.58
CA THR A 240 -9.95 15.90 -6.89
C THR A 240 -10.81 17.04 -7.44
N ASP A 241 -11.86 16.68 -8.18
CA ASP A 241 -12.94 17.60 -8.52
C ASP A 241 -13.70 18.05 -7.25
N LYS A 242 -14.24 19.27 -7.27
CA LYS A 242 -15.06 19.83 -6.19
C LYS A 242 -16.31 19.00 -5.88
N PHE A 243 -16.85 18.31 -6.87
CA PHE A 243 -18.05 17.48 -6.74
C PHE A 243 -17.79 16.06 -6.24
N THR A 244 -16.51 15.65 -6.11
CA THR A 244 -16.18 14.33 -5.58
C THR A 244 -16.52 14.24 -4.09
N ASN A 245 -17.39 13.32 -3.72
CA ASN A 245 -17.75 13.06 -2.33
C ASN A 245 -16.69 12.15 -1.70
N LEU A 246 -15.89 12.69 -0.77
CA LEU A 246 -14.81 11.96 -0.11
C LEU A 246 -15.33 10.84 0.81
N PHE A 247 -16.46 11.08 1.49
CA PHE A 247 -17.06 10.09 2.39
C PHE A 247 -17.49 8.84 1.63
N SER A 248 -18.18 8.99 0.50
CA SER A 248 -18.53 7.83 -0.33
C SER A 248 -17.31 7.21 -1.01
N SER A 249 -16.31 8.00 -1.38
CA SER A 249 -15.11 7.50 -2.04
C SER A 249 -14.31 6.58 -1.14
N VAL A 250 -14.13 6.92 0.15
CA VAL A 250 -13.39 6.07 1.09
C VAL A 250 -14.07 4.72 1.28
N PHE A 251 -15.40 4.69 1.29
CA PHE A 251 -16.14 3.43 1.36
C PHE A 251 -15.83 2.52 0.15
N TYR A 252 -15.88 3.06 -1.07
CA TYR A 252 -15.53 2.30 -2.28
C TYR A 252 -14.08 1.82 -2.26
N ILE A 253 -13.15 2.64 -1.78
CA ILE A 253 -11.73 2.27 -1.66
C ILE A 253 -11.56 1.09 -0.70
N ILE A 254 -12.22 1.13 0.47
CA ILE A 254 -12.18 0.03 1.45
C ILE A 254 -12.77 -1.24 0.86
N VAL A 255 -13.92 -1.15 0.18
CA VAL A 255 -14.56 -2.31 -0.45
C VAL A 255 -13.64 -2.92 -1.51
N LEU A 256 -13.09 -2.12 -2.42
CA LEU A 256 -12.19 -2.61 -3.46
C LEU A 256 -10.92 -3.24 -2.87
N ASN A 257 -10.31 -2.61 -1.86
CA ASN A 257 -9.13 -3.14 -1.19
C ASN A 257 -9.42 -4.48 -0.48
N THR A 258 -10.53 -4.57 0.25
CA THR A 258 -10.94 -5.81 0.93
C THR A 258 -11.29 -6.91 -0.06
N MET A 259 -11.96 -6.58 -1.18
CA MET A 259 -12.27 -7.55 -2.24
C MET A 259 -10.98 -8.15 -2.83
N VAL A 260 -9.98 -7.33 -3.12
CA VAL A 260 -8.69 -7.85 -3.62
C VAL A 260 -8.01 -8.72 -2.57
N GLY A 261 -8.01 -8.33 -1.29
CA GLY A 261 -7.49 -9.16 -0.20
C GLY A 261 -8.18 -10.52 -0.12
N ILE A 262 -9.52 -10.56 -0.20
CA ILE A 262 -10.31 -11.79 -0.20
C ILE A 262 -10.01 -12.64 -1.44
N LEU A 263 -9.96 -12.04 -2.64
CA LEU A 263 -9.63 -12.76 -3.88
C LEU A 263 -8.22 -13.37 -3.79
N MET A 264 -7.24 -12.63 -3.27
CA MET A 264 -5.91 -13.15 -3.01
C MET A 264 -5.91 -14.28 -1.98
N GLY A 265 -6.70 -14.15 -0.91
CA GLY A 265 -6.89 -15.23 0.07
C GLY A 265 -7.50 -16.48 -0.57
N LEU A 266 -8.52 -16.33 -1.42
CA LEU A 266 -9.12 -17.45 -2.17
C LEU A 266 -8.08 -18.12 -3.08
N VAL A 267 -7.27 -17.35 -3.82
CA VAL A 267 -6.20 -17.92 -4.64
C VAL A 267 -5.23 -18.69 -3.76
N VAL A 268 -4.70 -18.08 -2.71
CA VAL A 268 -3.67 -18.70 -1.86
C VAL A 268 -4.19 -19.98 -1.19
N PHE A 269 -5.32 -19.90 -0.47
CA PHE A 269 -5.82 -21.02 0.34
C PHE A 269 -6.51 -22.12 -0.46
N SER A 270 -6.85 -21.87 -1.73
CA SER A 270 -7.31 -22.93 -2.62
C SER A 270 -6.17 -23.84 -3.11
N PHE A 271 -4.94 -23.33 -3.07
CA PHE A 271 -3.75 -24.06 -3.51
C PHE A 271 -2.88 -24.56 -2.36
N ILE A 272 -2.76 -23.77 -1.29
CA ILE A 272 -1.84 -24.07 -0.18
C ILE A 272 -2.67 -24.29 1.08
N PRO A 273 -2.51 -25.48 1.74
CA PRO A 273 -3.06 -25.66 3.08
C PRO A 273 -2.51 -24.61 4.03
N ILE A 274 -3.35 -24.09 4.93
CA ILE A 274 -3.02 -23.00 5.86
C ILE A 274 -1.75 -23.28 6.65
N GLU A 275 -1.59 -24.53 7.08
CA GLU A 275 -0.47 -25.04 7.87
C GLU A 275 0.88 -24.95 7.15
N ASN A 276 0.87 -24.89 5.81
CA ASN A 276 2.06 -24.91 4.97
C ASN A 276 2.35 -23.53 4.32
N ALA A 277 1.56 -22.52 4.64
CA ALA A 277 1.74 -21.17 4.10
C ALA A 277 2.94 -20.49 4.78
N SER A 278 3.98 -20.17 4.00
CA SER A 278 5.11 -19.36 4.49
C SER A 278 4.66 -17.93 4.81
N GLU A 279 5.37 -17.25 5.70
CA GLU A 279 5.07 -15.86 6.03
C GLU A 279 5.76 -14.86 5.08
N GLY A 280 5.15 -13.70 4.93
CA GLY A 280 5.73 -12.56 4.20
C GLY A 280 6.04 -12.87 2.72
N PRO A 281 7.20 -12.43 2.21
CA PRO A 281 7.63 -12.69 0.83
C PRO A 281 7.75 -14.18 0.50
N GLY A 282 8.01 -15.04 1.51
CA GLY A 282 8.08 -16.49 1.35
C GLY A 282 6.79 -17.10 0.81
N LEU A 283 5.63 -16.54 1.14
CA LEU A 283 4.35 -17.01 0.60
C LEU A 283 4.34 -16.95 -0.94
N ILE A 284 4.85 -15.88 -1.51
CA ILE A 284 4.85 -15.65 -2.97
C ILE A 284 5.99 -16.38 -3.66
N PHE A 285 7.22 -16.18 -3.15
CA PHE A 285 8.44 -16.61 -3.84
C PHE A 285 8.86 -18.04 -3.51
N VAL A 286 8.33 -18.62 -2.43
CA VAL A 286 8.61 -20.01 -2.04
C VAL A 286 7.36 -20.86 -2.22
N SER A 287 6.30 -20.62 -1.42
CA SER A 287 5.14 -21.52 -1.40
C SER A 287 4.37 -21.55 -2.72
N LEU A 288 3.98 -20.36 -3.25
CA LEU A 288 3.23 -20.30 -4.51
C LEU A 288 4.11 -20.60 -5.73
N ALA A 289 5.37 -20.14 -5.74
CA ALA A 289 6.27 -20.38 -6.85
C ALA A 289 6.56 -21.89 -7.03
N SER A 290 6.84 -22.62 -5.93
CA SER A 290 7.06 -24.07 -6.00
C SER A 290 5.80 -24.83 -6.42
N LEU A 291 4.64 -24.40 -5.94
CA LEU A 291 3.38 -24.99 -6.33
C LEU A 291 3.13 -24.83 -7.84
N PHE A 292 3.26 -23.61 -8.37
CA PHE A 292 3.11 -23.38 -9.82
C PHE A 292 4.14 -24.16 -10.62
N GLY A 293 5.38 -24.29 -10.13
CA GLY A 293 6.40 -25.14 -10.77
C GLY A 293 6.01 -26.60 -10.84
N SER A 294 5.38 -27.14 -9.79
CA SER A 294 4.93 -28.55 -9.77
C SER A 294 3.76 -28.87 -10.71
N MET A 295 3.01 -27.84 -11.14
CA MET A 295 1.85 -27.99 -12.03
C MET A 295 2.23 -28.01 -13.53
N GLY A 296 3.52 -27.94 -13.88
CA GLY A 296 4.01 -27.93 -15.25
C GLY A 296 3.51 -26.72 -16.06
N VAL A 297 3.10 -26.94 -17.32
CA VAL A 297 2.68 -25.84 -18.23
C VAL A 297 1.48 -25.04 -17.68
N ALA A 298 0.52 -25.72 -17.06
CA ALA A 298 -0.62 -25.03 -16.45
C ALA A 298 -0.17 -24.08 -15.33
N GLY A 299 0.77 -24.52 -14.49
CA GLY A 299 1.34 -23.70 -13.45
C GLY A 299 2.18 -22.53 -13.96
N GLN A 300 2.86 -22.66 -15.09
CA GLN A 300 3.57 -21.56 -15.74
C GLN A 300 2.60 -20.45 -16.17
N ILE A 301 1.46 -20.79 -16.78
CA ILE A 301 0.44 -19.83 -17.22
C ILE A 301 -0.21 -19.15 -16.01
N ILE A 302 -0.60 -19.93 -14.99
CA ILE A 302 -1.23 -19.43 -13.76
C ILE A 302 -0.25 -18.55 -12.99
N GLY A 303 0.99 -19.01 -12.84
CA GLY A 303 2.05 -18.26 -12.16
C GLY A 303 2.35 -16.93 -12.88
N PHE A 304 2.45 -16.95 -14.21
CA PHE A 304 2.62 -15.71 -14.98
C PHE A 304 1.46 -14.73 -14.75
N ALA A 305 0.20 -15.19 -14.84
CA ALA A 305 -0.97 -14.37 -14.57
C ALA A 305 -0.98 -13.83 -13.13
N PHE A 306 -0.57 -14.65 -12.15
CA PHE A 306 -0.46 -14.26 -10.75
C PHE A 306 0.61 -13.17 -10.54
N PHE A 307 1.83 -13.37 -11.04
CA PHE A 307 2.88 -12.38 -10.92
C PHE A 307 2.55 -11.09 -11.69
N MET A 308 1.87 -11.18 -12.83
CA MET A 308 1.37 -10.00 -13.54
C MET A 308 0.33 -9.23 -12.73
N ALA A 309 -0.58 -9.90 -12.03
CA ALA A 309 -1.52 -9.24 -11.13
C ALA A 309 -0.78 -8.49 -10.00
N LEU A 310 0.26 -9.10 -9.41
CA LEU A 310 1.10 -8.46 -8.41
C LEU A 310 1.90 -7.26 -8.96
N ILE A 311 2.39 -7.33 -10.21
CA ILE A 311 3.06 -6.20 -10.87
C ILE A 311 2.07 -5.05 -11.04
N PHE A 312 0.83 -5.31 -11.45
CA PHE A 312 -0.17 -4.26 -11.60
C PHE A 312 -0.48 -3.59 -10.26
N ALA A 313 -0.69 -4.36 -9.21
CA ALA A 313 -0.87 -3.84 -7.84
C ALA A 313 0.37 -3.06 -7.36
N GLY A 314 1.57 -3.58 -7.62
CA GLY A 314 2.83 -2.95 -7.23
C GLY A 314 3.07 -1.61 -7.93
N ILE A 315 2.85 -1.52 -9.23
CA ILE A 315 3.06 -0.29 -10.01
C ILE A 315 2.03 0.77 -9.64
N THR A 316 0.75 0.42 -9.51
CA THR A 316 -0.30 1.39 -9.14
C THR A 316 -0.04 2.00 -7.77
N SER A 317 0.47 1.22 -6.82
CA SER A 317 0.87 1.70 -5.50
C SER A 317 2.15 2.55 -5.58
N ALA A 318 3.20 2.11 -6.29
CA ALA A 318 4.45 2.85 -6.42
C ALA A 318 4.27 4.27 -6.99
N ILE A 319 3.50 4.42 -8.07
CA ILE A 319 3.22 5.74 -8.65
C ILE A 319 2.47 6.66 -7.68
N SER A 320 1.61 6.08 -6.85
CA SER A 320 0.82 6.82 -5.86
C SER A 320 1.69 7.41 -4.75
N ILE A 321 2.71 6.68 -4.31
CA ILE A 321 3.60 7.13 -3.25
C ILE A 321 4.76 8.01 -3.74
N ILE A 322 5.04 8.12 -5.04
CA ILE A 322 6.01 9.10 -5.59
C ILE A 322 5.38 10.50 -5.68
N GLU A 323 4.11 10.59 -6.05
CA GLU A 323 3.43 11.86 -6.36
C GLU A 323 3.43 12.88 -5.20
N PRO A 324 3.26 12.50 -3.92
CA PRO A 324 3.30 13.44 -2.80
C PRO A 324 4.57 14.28 -2.74
N THR A 325 5.72 13.64 -2.86
CA THR A 325 7.02 14.33 -2.86
C THR A 325 7.20 15.19 -4.11
N ALA A 326 6.77 14.73 -5.28
CA ALA A 326 6.81 15.51 -6.51
C ALA A 326 5.96 16.78 -6.38
N LEU A 327 4.74 16.68 -5.85
CA LEU A 327 3.86 17.83 -5.60
C LEU A 327 4.47 18.81 -4.57
N PHE A 328 5.08 18.29 -3.49
CA PHE A 328 5.79 19.11 -2.52
C PHE A 328 6.90 19.94 -3.19
N LEU A 329 7.74 19.31 -4.01
CA LEU A 329 8.83 19.99 -4.72
C LEU A 329 8.29 21.07 -5.67
N MET A 330 7.21 20.79 -6.38
CA MET A 330 6.58 21.76 -7.29
C MET A 330 6.03 22.97 -6.52
N ASN A 331 5.41 22.77 -5.36
CA ASN A 331 4.75 23.82 -4.61
C ASN A 331 5.70 24.64 -3.73
N ASN A 332 6.66 23.99 -3.07
CA ASN A 332 7.52 24.64 -2.08
C ASN A 332 8.89 25.01 -2.64
N VAL A 333 9.50 24.18 -3.47
CA VAL A 333 10.77 24.48 -4.17
C VAL A 333 10.52 25.23 -5.49
N LYS A 334 9.27 25.27 -5.95
CA LYS A 334 8.82 26.00 -7.15
C LYS A 334 9.53 25.53 -8.44
N VAL A 335 9.81 24.25 -8.54
CA VAL A 335 10.35 23.63 -9.75
C VAL A 335 9.22 23.06 -10.62
N GLU A 336 9.47 22.97 -11.92
CA GLU A 336 8.54 22.33 -12.84
C GLU A 336 8.48 20.82 -12.59
N ARG A 337 7.36 20.17 -12.98
CA ARG A 337 7.15 18.72 -12.82
C ARG A 337 8.32 17.85 -13.32
N PRO A 338 8.90 18.07 -14.51
CA PRO A 338 10.02 17.25 -14.97
C PRO A 338 11.23 17.30 -14.03
N LYS A 339 11.54 18.48 -13.49
CA LYS A 339 12.63 18.65 -12.50
C LYS A 339 12.29 18.01 -11.16
N ALA A 340 11.06 18.19 -10.67
CA ALA A 340 10.60 17.55 -9.43
C ALA A 340 10.68 16.03 -9.53
N VAL A 341 10.20 15.46 -10.63
CA VAL A 341 10.27 14.02 -10.89
C VAL A 341 11.70 13.53 -11.06
N ALA A 342 12.58 14.32 -11.70
CA ALA A 342 14.00 13.97 -11.81
C ALA A 342 14.68 13.89 -10.43
N TYR A 343 14.40 14.81 -9.50
CA TYR A 343 14.92 14.72 -8.12
C TYR A 343 14.42 13.47 -7.40
N CYS A 344 13.10 13.17 -7.51
CA CYS A 344 12.56 11.92 -6.98
C CYS A 344 13.23 10.70 -7.61
N ALA A 345 13.42 10.70 -8.93
CA ALA A 345 14.04 9.60 -9.66
C ALA A 345 15.49 9.34 -9.22
N VAL A 346 16.30 10.39 -9.08
CA VAL A 346 17.69 10.26 -8.59
C VAL A 346 17.71 9.67 -7.19
N PHE A 347 16.85 10.16 -6.28
CA PHE A 347 16.75 9.63 -4.92
C PHE A 347 16.36 8.14 -4.93
N ILE A 348 15.28 7.78 -5.63
CA ILE A 348 14.79 6.41 -5.73
C ILE A 348 15.86 5.48 -6.33
N PHE A 349 16.53 5.94 -7.38
CA PHE A 349 17.58 5.17 -8.04
C PHE A 349 18.74 4.88 -7.09
N VAL A 350 19.32 5.91 -6.46
CA VAL A 350 20.47 5.77 -5.56
C VAL A 350 20.12 4.89 -4.35
N VAL A 351 19.03 5.21 -3.66
CA VAL A 351 18.62 4.46 -2.47
C VAL A 351 18.16 3.05 -2.83
N GLY A 352 17.49 2.86 -3.97
CA GLY A 352 17.11 1.54 -4.48
C GLY A 352 18.30 0.64 -4.78
N PHE A 353 19.35 1.18 -5.38
CA PHE A 353 20.59 0.43 -5.57
C PHE A 353 21.29 0.10 -4.24
N ILE A 354 21.27 0.99 -3.24
CA ILE A 354 21.77 0.68 -1.90
C ILE A 354 20.95 -0.47 -1.29
N CYS A 355 19.61 -0.48 -1.46
CA CYS A 355 18.76 -1.59 -1.02
C CYS A 355 19.14 -2.90 -1.73
N ILE A 356 19.42 -2.89 -3.03
CA ILE A 356 19.89 -4.08 -3.77
C ILE A 356 21.23 -4.56 -3.23
N LEU A 357 22.19 -3.65 -3.07
CA LEU A 357 23.52 -3.97 -2.56
C LEU A 357 23.52 -4.48 -1.11
N SER A 358 22.51 -4.12 -0.31
CA SER A 358 22.38 -4.58 1.08
C SER A 358 21.97 -6.05 1.19
N TYR A 359 21.42 -6.66 0.13
CA TYR A 359 21.18 -8.10 0.03
C TYR A 359 22.24 -8.84 -0.76
N TYR A 360 22.96 -8.15 -1.67
CA TYR A 360 23.98 -8.77 -2.50
C TYR A 360 25.18 -9.21 -1.68
N LYS A 361 25.43 -10.54 -1.61
CA LYS A 361 26.40 -11.17 -0.72
C LYS A 361 27.78 -10.50 -0.68
N PRO A 362 28.40 -10.08 -1.80
CA PRO A 362 29.72 -9.43 -1.76
C PRO A 362 29.75 -8.05 -1.10
N SER A 363 28.61 -7.36 -0.96
CA SER A 363 28.53 -6.01 -0.37
C SER A 363 27.60 -5.93 0.85
N ALA A 364 26.89 -6.99 1.19
CA ALA A 364 25.89 -6.99 2.26
C ALA A 364 26.42 -6.49 3.60
N GLU A 365 27.66 -6.86 3.98
CA GLU A 365 28.27 -6.43 5.25
C GLU A 365 28.46 -4.91 5.33
N VAL A 366 28.80 -4.26 4.21
CA VAL A 366 28.99 -2.79 4.13
C VAL A 366 27.66 -2.05 4.36
N PHE A 367 26.54 -2.63 3.93
CA PHE A 367 25.22 -2.03 4.00
C PHE A 367 24.33 -2.69 5.09
N THR A 368 24.94 -3.30 6.11
CA THR A 368 24.28 -3.81 7.30
C THR A 368 24.50 -2.86 8.47
N PHE A 369 23.41 -2.35 9.06
CA PHE A 369 23.42 -1.41 10.17
C PHE A 369 22.55 -1.97 11.31
N PHE A 370 23.04 -1.94 12.53
CA PHE A 370 22.32 -2.45 13.72
C PHE A 370 21.81 -3.90 13.56
N GLY A 371 22.56 -4.74 12.84
CA GLY A 371 22.19 -6.13 12.58
C GLY A 371 21.09 -6.35 11.54
N LYS A 372 20.67 -5.31 10.85
CA LYS A 372 19.68 -5.35 9.75
C LYS A 372 20.30 -4.89 8.44
N SER A 373 19.86 -5.47 7.31
CA SER A 373 20.21 -4.91 6.00
C SER A 373 19.67 -3.47 5.87
N PHE A 374 20.28 -2.65 5.03
CA PHE A 374 19.76 -1.30 4.78
C PHE A 374 18.31 -1.31 4.27
N PHE A 375 17.96 -2.31 3.46
CA PHE A 375 16.59 -2.54 3.01
C PHE A 375 15.64 -2.74 4.20
N ASP A 376 15.95 -3.71 5.09
CA ASP A 376 15.09 -4.03 6.25
C ASP A 376 15.03 -2.87 7.25
N LEU A 377 16.12 -2.13 7.40
CA LEU A 377 16.17 -0.96 8.27
C LEU A 377 15.26 0.16 7.72
N LEU A 378 15.30 0.39 6.40
CA LEU A 378 14.48 1.41 5.76
C LEU A 378 12.99 1.04 5.82
N ASP A 379 12.63 -0.23 5.57
CA ASP A 379 11.25 -0.70 5.74
C ASP A 379 10.80 -0.56 7.20
N TYR A 380 11.62 -0.98 8.16
CA TYR A 380 11.31 -0.87 9.58
C TYR A 380 11.03 0.59 10.01
N ILE A 381 11.93 1.51 9.66
CA ILE A 381 11.79 2.93 10.02
C ILE A 381 10.55 3.54 9.36
N THR A 382 10.33 3.26 8.09
CA THR A 382 9.22 3.89 7.36
C THR A 382 7.87 3.28 7.70
N SER A 383 7.75 1.95 7.65
CA SER A 383 6.47 1.25 7.77
C SER A 383 6.00 1.09 9.23
N ILE A 384 6.94 0.88 10.17
CA ILE A 384 6.60 0.60 11.57
C ILE A 384 6.64 1.87 12.43
N ILE A 385 7.50 2.85 12.11
CA ILE A 385 7.66 4.05 12.93
C ILE A 385 7.01 5.26 12.26
N LEU A 386 7.49 5.66 11.07
CA LEU A 386 7.12 6.97 10.50
C LEU A 386 5.69 7.02 9.96
N MET A 387 5.18 5.98 9.31
CA MET A 387 3.80 5.96 8.82
C MET A 387 2.77 6.08 9.96
N PRO A 388 2.83 5.27 11.04
CA PRO A 388 1.92 5.45 12.17
C PRO A 388 2.04 6.83 12.84
N LEU A 389 3.25 7.34 13.02
CA LEU A 389 3.46 8.69 13.56
C LEU A 389 2.87 9.78 12.66
N GLY A 390 3.02 9.66 11.34
CA GLY A 390 2.42 10.57 10.38
C GLY A 390 0.88 10.55 10.43
N ALA A 391 0.28 9.35 10.47
CA ALA A 391 -1.17 9.20 10.60
C ALA A 391 -1.69 9.77 11.92
N LEU A 392 -0.98 9.50 13.03
CA LEU A 392 -1.27 10.11 14.33
C LEU A 392 -1.22 11.63 14.26
N PHE A 393 -0.15 12.18 13.69
CA PHE A 393 0.02 13.61 13.54
C PHE A 393 -1.12 14.25 12.75
N PHE A 394 -1.50 13.69 11.60
CA PHE A 394 -2.58 14.23 10.78
C PHE A 394 -3.93 14.17 11.49
N CYS A 395 -4.22 13.09 12.21
CA CYS A 395 -5.46 12.97 12.99
C CYS A 395 -5.49 13.96 14.16
N VAL A 396 -4.40 14.12 14.89
CA VAL A 396 -4.28 15.12 15.98
C VAL A 396 -4.41 16.52 15.42
N PHE A 397 -3.70 16.85 14.35
CA PHE A 397 -3.78 18.16 13.72
C PHE A 397 -5.20 18.50 13.26
N VAL A 398 -5.86 17.61 12.52
CA VAL A 398 -7.22 17.83 12.02
C VAL A 398 -8.24 17.84 13.16
N GLY A 399 -8.11 16.93 14.12
CA GLY A 399 -9.07 16.80 15.21
C GLY A 399 -9.00 17.91 16.25
N TRP A 400 -7.80 18.44 16.56
CA TRP A 400 -7.59 19.35 17.68
C TRP A 400 -7.16 20.76 17.30
N VAL A 401 -6.49 20.91 16.15
CA VAL A 401 -5.91 22.21 15.74
C VAL A 401 -6.79 22.91 14.70
N VAL A 402 -7.29 22.17 13.71
CA VAL A 402 -8.15 22.74 12.66
C VAL A 402 -9.50 23.14 13.25
N PRO A 403 -9.99 24.37 13.02
CA PRO A 403 -11.30 24.81 13.52
C PRO A 403 -12.44 23.92 13.03
N LYS A 404 -13.37 23.57 13.94
CA LYS A 404 -14.52 22.71 13.59
C LYS A 404 -15.40 23.30 12.47
N SER A 405 -15.46 24.62 12.35
CA SER A 405 -16.11 25.31 11.23
C SER A 405 -15.53 24.88 9.88
N THR A 406 -14.20 24.89 9.75
CA THR A 406 -13.48 24.46 8.54
C THR A 406 -13.73 23.00 8.23
N LEU A 407 -13.77 22.12 9.25
CA LEU A 407 -14.13 20.72 9.08
C LEU A 407 -15.55 20.57 8.52
N ALA A 408 -16.50 21.34 9.11
CA ALA A 408 -17.90 21.30 8.71
C ALA A 408 -18.13 21.83 7.27
N GLU A 409 -17.47 22.90 6.87
CA GLU A 409 -17.55 23.46 5.52
C GLU A 409 -17.15 22.45 4.45
N ASN A 410 -16.13 21.62 4.73
CA ASN A 410 -15.58 20.68 3.76
C ASN A 410 -16.26 19.30 3.76
N LEU A 411 -16.77 18.83 4.90
CA LEU A 411 -17.23 17.44 5.05
C LEU A 411 -18.67 17.27 5.52
N LYS A 412 -19.25 18.23 6.24
CA LYS A 412 -20.58 18.06 6.85
C LYS A 412 -21.69 17.75 5.82
N HIS A 413 -21.59 18.33 4.63
CA HIS A 413 -22.56 18.11 3.54
C HIS A 413 -22.36 16.77 2.81
N GLN A 414 -21.24 16.09 3.05
CA GLN A 414 -20.91 14.82 2.42
C GLN A 414 -21.34 13.61 3.27
N MET A 415 -21.74 13.84 4.51
CA MET A 415 -22.07 12.80 5.52
C MET A 415 -23.51 12.94 5.99
N PRO A 416 -24.15 11.82 6.44
CA PRO A 416 -25.43 11.90 7.16
C PRO A 416 -25.33 12.77 8.44
N LYS A 417 -26.46 13.35 8.84
CA LYS A 417 -26.54 14.13 10.10
C LYS A 417 -26.13 13.23 11.27
N GLY A 418 -25.27 13.72 12.14
CA GLY A 418 -24.74 12.96 13.29
C GLY A 418 -23.45 12.19 13.00
N VAL A 419 -23.26 11.66 11.80
CA VAL A 419 -22.01 10.95 11.45
C VAL A 419 -20.79 11.89 11.50
N PHE A 420 -20.98 13.16 11.14
CA PHE A 420 -19.91 14.16 11.25
C PHE A 420 -19.44 14.35 12.69
N GLU A 421 -20.36 14.44 13.65
CA GLU A 421 -20.02 14.59 15.08
C GLU A 421 -19.30 13.35 15.61
N ILE A 422 -19.80 12.17 15.26
CA ILE A 422 -19.13 10.90 15.61
C ILE A 422 -17.73 10.85 15.00
N TRP A 423 -17.56 11.23 13.72
CA TRP A 423 -16.26 11.28 13.06
C TRP A 423 -15.27 12.22 13.78
N VAL A 424 -15.72 13.40 14.19
CA VAL A 424 -14.88 14.35 14.95
C VAL A 424 -14.39 13.72 16.27
N TRP A 425 -15.26 13.00 16.99
CA TRP A 425 -14.89 12.29 18.21
C TRP A 425 -13.90 11.16 17.93
N VAL A 426 -14.16 10.38 16.88
CA VAL A 426 -13.32 9.26 16.47
C VAL A 426 -11.89 9.74 16.14
N ILE A 427 -11.72 10.79 15.34
CA ILE A 427 -10.39 11.32 14.99
C ILE A 427 -9.67 11.97 16.16
N ARG A 428 -10.40 12.49 17.17
CA ARG A 428 -9.81 13.11 18.36
C ARG A 428 -9.28 12.11 19.37
N ILE A 429 -10.00 11.02 19.57
CA ILE A 429 -9.76 10.11 20.70
C ILE A 429 -9.45 8.70 20.20
N ILE A 430 -10.35 8.09 19.43
CA ILE A 430 -10.27 6.66 19.10
C ILE A 430 -9.07 6.37 18.18
N VAL A 431 -8.92 7.14 17.09
CA VAL A 431 -7.83 6.92 16.14
C VAL A 431 -6.46 7.14 16.80
N PRO A 432 -6.18 8.24 17.52
CA PRO A 432 -4.92 8.41 18.23
C PRO A 432 -4.65 7.29 19.24
N ALA A 433 -5.61 6.90 20.05
CA ALA A 433 -5.47 5.82 21.01
C ALA A 433 -5.14 4.49 20.32
N ALA A 434 -5.83 4.17 19.24
CA ALA A 434 -5.60 2.96 18.46
C ALA A 434 -4.20 2.93 17.84
N ILE A 435 -3.73 4.04 17.25
CA ILE A 435 -2.38 4.12 16.66
C ILE A 435 -1.31 3.99 17.75
N ILE A 436 -1.48 4.64 18.89
CA ILE A 436 -0.55 4.52 20.02
C ILE A 436 -0.50 3.08 20.52
N SER A 437 -1.65 2.38 20.62
CA SER A 437 -1.69 0.98 21.05
C SER A 437 -0.91 0.07 20.12
N VAL A 438 -1.02 0.24 18.79
CA VAL A 438 -0.20 -0.51 17.80
C VAL A 438 1.27 -0.15 17.93
N GLY A 439 1.60 1.14 18.12
CA GLY A 439 2.97 1.57 18.35
C GLY A 439 3.58 0.89 19.56
N VAL A 440 2.90 0.95 20.71
CA VAL A 440 3.37 0.30 21.95
C VAL A 440 3.54 -1.21 21.76
N TYR A 441 2.59 -1.89 21.11
CA TYR A 441 2.68 -3.32 20.85
C TYR A 441 3.90 -3.72 19.99
N ASN A 442 4.24 -2.91 18.99
CA ASN A 442 5.39 -3.18 18.12
C ASN A 442 6.76 -2.94 18.81
N PHE A 443 6.78 -2.23 19.95
CA PHE A 443 8.01 -1.97 20.71
C PHE A 443 8.14 -2.82 21.98
N LEU A 444 7.10 -3.55 22.39
CA LEU A 444 7.15 -4.55 23.47
C LEU A 444 7.50 -5.94 22.93
#